data_f2fced7b3cc8936a5bf570986da4b985
#
_entry.id   f2fced7b3cc8936a5bf570986da4b985
#
_cell.length_a   1.000
_cell.length_b   1.000
_cell.length_c   1.000
_cell.angle_alpha   90.00
_cell.angle_beta   90.00
_cell.angle_gamma   90.00
#
_symmetry.space_group_name_H-M   'P 1'
#
loop_
_entity.id
_entity.type
_entity.pdbx_description
1 polymer ?
#
loop_
_entity_poly.entity_id
_entity_poly.type
_entity_poly.pdbx_seq_one_letter_code
_entity_poly.pdbx_strand_id
1 'polypeptide(L)'
;MMNFKELIIRKPKVYTLPRLELSGKWLNEIGFNAGIDVYVNYADSCLTLTTKTLKNYSNVLIVESRQVRKRPRTILMLDGFLLKRYGFNSGDRVGLHIMPNQIQISKINRFTVAD
;
A
#
# COMPACT_ATOMS: atom_id res chain seq x y z
N MET A 1 8.75 8.57 -14.07
CA MET A 1 9.08 7.19 -14.45
C MET A 1 8.25 6.24 -13.60
N MET A 2 7.64 5.24 -14.20
CA MET A 2 6.79 4.30 -13.50
C MET A 2 7.59 3.05 -13.14
N ASN A 3 7.54 2.67 -11.87
CA ASN A 3 8.17 1.44 -11.39
C ASN A 3 7.11 0.46 -10.92
N PHE A 4 7.46 -0.80 -10.97
CA PHE A 4 6.57 -1.87 -10.52
C PHE A 4 7.25 -2.68 -9.43
N LYS A 5 6.49 -3.00 -8.38
CA LYS A 5 6.93 -3.89 -7.29
C LYS A 5 5.85 -4.91 -6.99
N GLU A 6 6.26 -6.08 -6.53
CA GLU A 6 5.34 -7.08 -5.99
C GLU A 6 5.55 -7.22 -4.50
N LEU A 7 4.45 -7.34 -3.78
CA LEU A 7 4.46 -7.60 -2.35
C LEU A 7 3.45 -8.70 -2.02
N ILE A 8 3.63 -9.32 -0.87
CA ILE A 8 2.68 -10.30 -0.34
C ILE A 8 2.04 -9.70 0.90
N ILE A 9 0.72 -9.76 0.96
CA ILE A 9 -0.02 -9.30 2.12
C ILE A 9 0.23 -10.27 3.27
N ARG A 10 0.70 -9.75 4.39
CA ARG A 10 1.08 -10.57 5.53
C ARG A 10 -0.09 -10.83 6.46
N LYS A 11 -0.04 -11.98 7.14
CA LYS A 11 -0.94 -12.29 8.24
C LYS A 11 -0.19 -11.94 9.53
N PRO A 12 -0.68 -10.97 10.32
CA PRO A 12 -0.05 -10.67 11.59
C PRO A 12 -0.25 -11.82 12.58
N LYS A 13 0.68 -11.96 13.52
CA LYS A 13 0.65 -13.07 14.48
C LYS A 13 -0.56 -13.05 15.41
N VAL A 14 -1.08 -11.86 15.69
CA VAL A 14 -2.10 -11.66 16.74
C VAL A 14 -3.47 -11.33 16.16
N TYR A 15 -3.53 -10.84 14.94
CA TYR A 15 -4.78 -10.37 14.32
C TYR A 15 -5.14 -11.18 13.10
N THR A 16 -6.43 -11.28 12.83
CA THR A 16 -6.93 -11.99 11.64
C THR A 16 -6.99 -11.11 10.40
N LEU A 17 -6.76 -9.80 10.55
CA LEU A 17 -6.82 -8.87 9.45
C LEU A 17 -5.55 -8.92 8.60
N PRO A 18 -5.66 -8.72 7.30
CA PRO A 18 -4.48 -8.63 6.44
C PRO A 18 -3.62 -7.44 6.80
N ARG A 19 -2.33 -7.55 6.58
CA ARG A 19 -1.37 -6.48 6.86
C ARG A 19 -0.55 -6.18 5.63
N LEU A 20 -0.59 -4.94 5.17
CA LEU A 20 0.24 -4.47 4.08
C LEU A 20 0.96 -3.21 4.51
N GLU A 21 2.28 -3.30 4.61
CA GLU A 21 3.13 -2.19 5.00
C GLU A 21 4.04 -1.85 3.83
N LEU A 22 4.03 -0.59 3.41
CA LEU A 22 4.97 -0.08 2.43
C LEU A 22 6.10 0.62 3.18
N SER A 23 7.35 0.35 2.83
CA SER A 23 8.46 0.96 3.54
C SER A 23 9.69 1.09 2.66
N GLY A 24 10.50 2.10 2.96
CA GLY A 24 11.77 2.32 2.30
C GLY A 24 11.93 3.71 1.71
N LYS A 25 13.14 3.97 1.22
CA LYS A 25 13.48 5.27 0.63
C LYS A 25 12.71 5.56 -0.65
N TRP A 26 12.26 4.52 -1.33
CA TRP A 26 11.50 4.71 -2.57
C TRP A 26 10.21 5.50 -2.34
N LEU A 27 9.63 5.43 -1.14
CA LEU A 27 8.48 6.26 -0.78
C LEU A 27 8.84 7.74 -0.83
N ASN A 28 9.99 8.10 -0.25
CA ASN A 28 10.46 9.49 -0.28
C ASN A 28 10.72 9.96 -1.69
N GLU A 29 11.26 9.10 -2.53
CA GLU A 29 11.60 9.44 -3.91
C GLU A 29 10.38 9.82 -4.74
N ILE A 30 9.21 9.32 -4.39
CA ILE A 30 7.99 9.64 -5.11
C ILE A 30 7.10 10.67 -4.39
N GLY A 31 7.60 11.27 -3.31
CA GLY A 31 6.89 12.33 -2.60
C GLY A 31 6.11 11.87 -1.37
N PHE A 32 6.19 10.61 -1.01
CA PHE A 32 5.55 10.08 0.19
C PHE A 32 6.48 10.25 1.39
N ASN A 33 6.63 11.49 1.84
CA ASN A 33 7.51 11.83 2.94
C ASN A 33 6.79 11.76 4.27
N ALA A 34 7.52 11.49 5.36
CA ALA A 34 6.96 11.41 6.70
C ALA A 34 6.15 12.66 7.03
N GLY A 35 4.97 12.48 7.58
CA GLY A 35 4.06 13.58 7.92
C GLY A 35 3.09 13.97 6.81
N ILE A 36 3.26 13.45 5.61
CA ILE A 36 2.38 13.76 4.47
C ILE A 36 1.09 12.93 4.57
N ASP A 37 -0.03 13.57 4.27
CA ASP A 37 -1.31 12.88 4.15
C ASP A 37 -1.38 12.15 2.82
N VAL A 38 -1.84 10.90 2.88
CA VAL A 38 -2.04 10.06 1.70
C VAL A 38 -3.53 9.72 1.63
N TYR A 39 -4.15 10.08 0.53
CA TYR A 39 -5.57 9.80 0.27
C TYR A 39 -5.67 8.46 -0.41
N VAL A 40 -6.55 7.60 0.13
CA VAL A 40 -6.69 6.23 -0.36
C VAL A 40 -8.08 6.06 -0.95
N ASN A 41 -8.14 5.55 -2.17
CA ASN A 41 -9.39 5.20 -2.82
C ASN A 41 -9.39 3.70 -3.12
N TYR A 42 -10.35 2.97 -2.54
CA TYR A 42 -10.47 1.53 -2.71
C TYR A 42 -11.53 1.20 -3.77
N ALA A 43 -11.21 0.21 -4.57
CA ALA A 43 -12.17 -0.46 -5.45
C ALA A 43 -11.93 -1.96 -5.29
N ASP A 44 -12.79 -2.79 -5.87
CA ASP A 44 -12.62 -4.25 -5.76
C ASP A 44 -11.25 -4.67 -6.29
N SER A 45 -10.46 -5.27 -5.41
CA SER A 45 -9.12 -5.80 -5.74
C SER A 45 -8.13 -4.77 -6.26
N CYS A 46 -8.43 -3.47 -6.07
CA CYS A 46 -7.56 -2.38 -6.53
C CYS A 46 -7.68 -1.21 -5.58
N LEU A 47 -6.57 -0.53 -5.32
CA LEU A 47 -6.60 0.70 -4.54
C LEU A 47 -5.57 1.70 -5.06
N THR A 48 -5.85 2.97 -4.86
CA THR A 48 -4.98 4.05 -5.30
C THR A 48 -4.59 4.90 -4.10
N LEU A 49 -3.30 5.14 -3.95
CA LEU A 49 -2.74 6.02 -2.92
C LEU A 49 -2.20 7.26 -3.62
N THR A 50 -2.57 8.44 -3.13
CA THR A 50 -2.08 9.69 -3.73
C THR A 50 -1.86 10.75 -2.66
N THR A 51 -0.84 11.59 -2.88
CA THR A 51 -0.59 12.74 -2.02
C THR A 51 -1.47 13.93 -2.41
N LYS A 52 -2.16 13.85 -3.54
CA LYS A 52 -3.08 14.91 -3.98
C LYS A 52 -4.46 14.68 -3.39
N THR A 53 -5.08 15.76 -2.90
CA THR A 53 -6.42 15.68 -2.32
C THR A 53 -7.42 15.15 -3.35
N LEU A 54 -8.17 14.11 -2.96
CA LEU A 54 -9.24 13.53 -3.76
C LEU A 54 -10.58 13.97 -3.20
N LYS A 55 -11.57 14.17 -4.09
CA LYS A 55 -12.93 14.47 -3.65
C LYS A 55 -13.59 13.26 -3.01
N ASN A 56 -13.36 12.08 -3.58
CA ASN A 56 -13.91 10.83 -3.09
C ASN A 56 -12.77 9.92 -2.69
N TYR A 57 -12.60 9.72 -1.40
CA TYR A 57 -11.57 8.84 -0.88
C TYR A 57 -12.15 7.96 0.23
N SER A 58 -11.60 6.76 0.39
CA SER A 58 -12.05 5.82 1.42
C SER A 58 -11.50 6.17 2.78
N ASN A 59 -10.22 6.58 2.83
CA ASN A 59 -9.61 7.05 4.07
C ASN A 59 -8.34 7.83 3.77
N VAL A 60 -7.80 8.46 4.82
CA VAL A 60 -6.53 9.20 4.76
C VAL A 60 -5.56 8.51 5.70
N LEU A 61 -4.35 8.30 5.22
CA LEU A 61 -3.25 7.75 6.00
C LEU A 61 -2.16 8.81 6.12
N ILE A 62 -1.35 8.69 7.16
CA ILE A 62 -0.21 9.57 7.36
C ILE A 62 1.05 8.74 7.20
N VAL A 63 1.98 9.21 6.40
CA VAL A 63 3.28 8.57 6.24
C VAL A 63 4.05 8.73 7.54
N GLU A 64 4.59 7.64 8.05
CA GLU A 64 5.30 7.63 9.32
C GLU A 64 6.80 7.44 9.11
N SER A 65 7.56 7.86 10.12
CA SER A 65 8.98 7.55 10.20
C SER A 65 9.22 6.74 11.46
N ARG A 66 9.89 5.61 11.32
CA ARG A 66 10.27 4.76 12.44
C ARG A 66 11.75 4.58 12.50
N GLN A 67 12.28 4.48 13.73
CA GLN A 67 13.67 4.11 13.92
C GLN A 67 13.81 2.59 13.77
N VAL A 68 14.64 2.18 12.82
CA VAL A 68 14.97 0.77 12.62
C VAL A 68 16.49 0.67 12.65
N ARG A 69 17.04 0.01 13.67
CA ARG A 69 18.49 -0.13 13.83
C ARG A 69 19.21 1.22 13.76
N LYS A 70 18.71 2.21 14.52
CA LYS A 70 19.28 3.57 14.62
C LYS A 70 19.18 4.40 13.34
N ARG A 71 18.38 3.96 12.36
CA ARG A 71 18.14 4.74 11.14
C ARG A 71 16.65 5.01 10.97
N PRO A 72 16.27 6.21 10.51
CA PRO A 72 14.88 6.47 10.23
C PRO A 72 14.44 5.70 8.99
N ARG A 73 13.23 5.14 9.04
CA ARG A 73 12.65 4.42 7.92
C ARG A 73 11.25 4.97 7.66
N THR A 74 10.99 5.32 6.42
CA THR A 74 9.67 5.79 5.99
C THR A 74 8.74 4.61 5.83
N ILE A 75 7.57 4.69 6.45
CA ILE A 75 6.61 3.59 6.51
C ILE A 75 5.21 4.12 6.23
N LEU A 76 4.44 3.38 5.43
CA LEU A 76 3.02 3.63 5.22
C LEU A 76 2.27 2.33 5.45
N MET A 77 1.40 2.33 6.47
CA MET A 77 0.63 1.15 6.86
C MET A 77 -0.79 1.27 6.33
N LEU A 78 -1.24 0.27 5.59
CA LEU A 78 -2.60 0.23 5.06
C LEU A 78 -3.57 -0.27 6.12
N ASP A 79 -4.82 0.19 6.04
CA ASP A 79 -5.89 -0.19 6.96
C ASP A 79 -6.35 -1.62 6.67
N GLY A 80 -6.16 -2.53 7.65
CA GLY A 80 -6.48 -3.94 7.48
C GLY A 80 -7.97 -4.22 7.27
N PHE A 81 -8.85 -3.46 7.92
CA PHE A 81 -10.30 -3.61 7.72
C PHE A 81 -10.69 -3.28 6.29
N LEU A 82 -10.16 -2.19 5.76
CA LEU A 82 -10.45 -1.79 4.38
C LEU A 82 -9.83 -2.74 3.38
N LEU A 83 -8.62 -3.23 3.65
CA LEU A 83 -8.01 -4.25 2.79
C LEU A 83 -8.93 -5.46 2.67
N LYS A 84 -9.38 -5.99 3.81
CA LYS A 84 -10.26 -7.15 3.82
C LYS A 84 -11.59 -6.88 3.13
N ARG A 85 -12.17 -5.72 3.40
CA ARG A 85 -13.47 -5.33 2.84
C ARG A 85 -13.45 -5.28 1.31
N TYR A 86 -12.33 -4.86 0.73
CA TYR A 86 -12.22 -4.71 -0.72
C TYR A 86 -11.48 -5.86 -1.39
N GLY A 87 -11.42 -7.00 -0.73
CA GLY A 87 -10.97 -8.23 -1.35
C GLY A 87 -9.49 -8.54 -1.24
N PHE A 88 -8.75 -7.79 -0.41
CA PHE A 88 -7.33 -8.06 -0.17
C PHE A 88 -7.17 -8.93 1.05
N ASN A 89 -6.67 -10.14 0.88
CA ASN A 89 -6.56 -11.12 1.95
C ASN A 89 -5.09 -11.45 2.23
N SER A 90 -4.86 -11.96 3.45
CA SER A 90 -3.52 -12.44 3.81
C SER A 90 -3.07 -13.53 2.84
N GLY A 91 -1.82 -13.42 2.41
CA GLY A 91 -1.26 -14.35 1.43
C GLY A 91 -1.41 -13.91 -0.01
N ASP A 92 -2.27 -12.93 -0.28
CA ASP A 92 -2.44 -12.42 -1.65
C ASP A 92 -1.17 -11.73 -2.12
N ARG A 93 -0.86 -11.91 -3.39
CA ARG A 93 0.18 -11.12 -4.05
C ARG A 93 -0.44 -9.88 -4.63
N VAL A 94 0.25 -8.76 -4.46
CA VAL A 94 -0.18 -7.48 -5.01
C VAL A 94 0.95 -6.86 -5.82
N GLY A 95 0.57 -6.17 -6.88
CA GLY A 95 1.49 -5.41 -7.70
C GLY A 95 1.29 -3.93 -7.44
N LEU A 96 2.39 -3.22 -7.26
CA LEU A 96 2.40 -1.79 -7.04
C LEU A 96 2.91 -1.09 -8.29
N HIS A 97 2.08 -0.24 -8.87
CA HIS A 97 2.50 0.67 -9.93
C HIS A 97 2.87 1.99 -9.28
N ILE A 98 4.15 2.34 -9.32
CA ILE A 98 4.71 3.45 -8.57
C ILE A 98 4.99 4.60 -9.51
N MET A 99 4.36 5.75 -9.23
CA MET A 99 4.47 6.97 -10.01
C MET A 99 4.74 8.14 -9.07
N PRO A 100 5.22 9.29 -9.58
CA PRO A 100 5.35 10.46 -8.70
C PRO A 100 4.03 10.78 -8.02
N ASN A 101 4.07 10.86 -6.69
CA ASN A 101 2.94 11.19 -5.82
C ASN A 101 1.76 10.22 -5.88
N GLN A 102 1.96 9.02 -6.45
CA GLN A 102 0.87 8.07 -6.59
C GLN A 102 1.38 6.63 -6.60
N ILE A 103 0.63 5.75 -5.95
CA ILE A 103 0.85 4.31 -5.99
C ILE A 103 -0.49 3.65 -6.28
N GLN A 104 -0.52 2.77 -7.27
CA GLN A 104 -1.70 1.98 -7.56
C GLN A 104 -1.41 0.54 -7.21
N ILE A 105 -2.26 -0.07 -6.37
CA ILE A 105 -2.06 -1.42 -5.88
C ILE A 105 -3.19 -2.30 -6.39
N SER A 106 -2.83 -3.41 -7.04
CA SER A 106 -3.80 -4.37 -7.59
C SER A 106 -3.41 -5.78 -7.20
N LYS A 107 -4.39 -6.66 -7.02
CA LYS A 107 -4.11 -8.07 -6.80
C LYS A 107 -3.54 -8.66 -8.07
N ILE A 108 -2.50 -9.46 -7.91
CA ILE A 108 -1.95 -10.22 -9.02
C ILE A 108 -2.66 -11.56 -9.03
N ASN A 109 -3.44 -11.78 -10.08
CA ASN A 109 -4.11 -13.04 -10.26
C ASN A 109 -3.19 -13.96 -11.04
N ARG A 110 -2.62 -14.95 -10.34
CA ARG A 110 -1.73 -15.90 -10.98
C ARG A 110 -2.43 -17.14 -11.49
N PHE A 111 -3.71 -17.11 -11.56
CA PHE A 111 -4.38 -18.14 -12.31
C PHE A 111 -4.14 -17.88 -13.76
N THR A 112 -3.02 -18.21 -14.18
CA THR A 112 -2.89 -18.60 -15.53
C THR A 112 -3.69 -19.85 -15.64
N VAL A 113 -4.83 -19.70 -16.11
CA VAL A 113 -5.45 -20.80 -16.72
C VAL A 113 -4.57 -21.16 -17.85
N ALA A 114 -3.77 -22.11 -17.60
CA ALA A 114 -3.13 -22.73 -18.69
C ALA A 114 -4.22 -23.42 -19.48
N ASP A 115 -4.51 -22.87 -20.49
CA ASP A 115 -5.28 -23.59 -21.38
C ASP A 115 -4.48 -24.10 -22.44
#